data_4c4c10df218ee4ef1eaed44702e793ad
#
_entry.id   4c4c10df218ee4ef1eaed44702e793ad
#
_cell.length_a   1.000
_cell.length_b   1.000
_cell.length_c   1.000
_cell.angle_alpha   90.00
_cell.angle_beta   90.00
_cell.angle_gamma   90.00
#
_symmetry.space_group_name_H-M   'P 1'
#
loop_
_entity.id
_entity.type
_entity.pdbx_description
1 polymer ?
#
loop_
_entity_poly.entity_id
_entity_poly.type
_entity_poly.pdbx_seq_one_letter_code
_entity_poly.pdbx_strand_id
1 'polypeptide(L)'
;MDLPAFVFPLLRVVRIPAAVKWHLARILNTHFLLGVAGVVRDDEGRLLLFKHTYRKRYPWGLPGGWMSRGESPLEGLKREIYEESKLEIVPERLLLIGTSRDRPKMEFIVSARVV
;
A
#
# COMPACT_ATOMS: atom_id res chain seq x y z
N MET A 1 1.70 17.16 -9.46
CA MET A 1 1.93 18.11 -10.57
C MET A 1 0.92 19.23 -10.48
N ASP A 2 1.45 20.43 -10.42
CA ASP A 2 0.58 21.60 -10.32
C ASP A 2 0.14 22.06 -11.70
N LEU A 3 -1.16 22.14 -11.91
CA LEU A 3 -1.72 22.68 -13.13
C LEU A 3 -1.71 24.21 -13.08
N PRO A 4 -1.44 24.89 -14.21
CA PRO A 4 -1.55 26.35 -14.23
C PRO A 4 -2.94 26.81 -13.81
N ALA A 5 -3.02 27.93 -13.08
CA ALA A 5 -4.28 28.41 -12.53
C ALA A 5 -5.37 28.66 -13.59
N PHE A 6 -4.98 28.98 -14.82
CA PHE A 6 -5.94 29.22 -15.90
C PHE A 6 -6.64 27.94 -16.40
N VAL A 7 -6.06 26.76 -16.13
CA VAL A 7 -6.65 25.48 -16.54
C VAL A 7 -7.87 25.13 -15.71
N PHE A 8 -7.89 25.50 -14.44
CA PHE A 8 -9.01 25.18 -13.55
C PHE A 8 -10.34 25.81 -13.98
N PRO A 9 -10.43 27.10 -14.36
CA PRO A 9 -11.67 27.65 -14.90
C PRO A 9 -12.14 26.93 -16.15
N LEU A 10 -11.22 26.57 -17.05
CA LEU A 10 -11.55 25.83 -18.27
C LEU A 10 -12.15 24.46 -17.94
N LEU A 11 -11.57 23.73 -17.00
CA LEU A 11 -12.06 22.42 -16.58
C LEU A 11 -13.45 22.50 -15.92
N ARG A 12 -13.79 23.64 -15.30
CA ARG A 12 -15.12 23.86 -14.72
C ARG A 12 -16.19 24.13 -15.77
N VAL A 13 -15.84 24.82 -16.86
CA VAL A 13 -16.77 25.21 -17.91
C VAL A 13 -17.04 24.05 -18.87
N VAL A 14 -15.99 23.28 -19.20
CA VAL A 14 -16.11 22.14 -20.11
C VAL A 14 -16.56 20.91 -19.37
N ARG A 15 -17.69 20.32 -19.80
CA ARG A 15 -18.15 19.05 -19.27
C ARG A 15 -17.32 17.92 -19.85
N ILE A 16 -16.36 17.43 -19.07
CA ILE A 16 -15.51 16.31 -19.46
C ILE A 16 -16.10 15.03 -18.85
N PRO A 17 -16.32 13.97 -19.66
CA PRO A 17 -16.77 12.69 -19.14
C PRO A 17 -15.81 12.15 -18.08
N ALA A 18 -16.34 11.45 -17.08
CA ALA A 18 -15.54 10.92 -15.98
C ALA A 18 -14.39 10.01 -16.45
N ALA A 19 -14.63 9.21 -17.48
CA ALA A 19 -13.59 8.34 -18.06
C ALA A 19 -12.42 9.15 -18.61
N VAL A 20 -12.70 10.26 -19.30
CA VAL A 20 -11.66 11.14 -19.86
C VAL A 20 -10.89 11.82 -18.74
N LYS A 21 -11.58 12.31 -17.71
CA LYS A 21 -10.94 12.90 -16.52
C LYS A 21 -9.97 11.90 -15.86
N TRP A 22 -10.40 10.65 -15.74
CA TRP A 22 -9.57 9.60 -15.16
C TRP A 22 -8.31 9.34 -15.97
N HIS A 23 -8.44 9.21 -17.28
CA HIS A 23 -7.28 9.01 -18.17
C HIS A 23 -6.31 10.18 -18.15
N LEU A 24 -6.83 11.41 -18.14
CA LEU A 24 -5.99 12.61 -18.02
C LEU A 24 -5.26 12.63 -16.68
N ALA A 25 -5.93 12.30 -15.57
CA ALA A 25 -5.32 12.24 -14.27
C ALA A 25 -4.18 11.21 -14.23
N ARG A 26 -4.36 10.06 -14.86
CA ARG A 26 -3.32 9.02 -14.94
C ARG A 26 -2.10 9.48 -15.72
N ILE A 27 -2.31 10.23 -16.80
CA ILE A 27 -1.21 10.75 -17.64
C ILE A 27 -0.46 11.86 -16.92
N LEU A 28 -1.19 12.74 -16.24
CA LEU A 28 -0.62 13.96 -15.65
C LEU A 28 -0.02 13.77 -14.25
N ASN A 29 -0.32 12.68 -13.58
CA ASN A 29 0.11 12.45 -12.20
C ASN A 29 1.10 11.31 -12.06
N THR A 30 1.88 11.35 -11.00
CA THR A 30 2.79 10.28 -10.65
C THR A 30 2.00 9.05 -10.21
N HIS A 31 2.41 7.89 -10.72
CA HIS A 31 1.83 6.62 -10.29
C HIS A 31 2.68 6.01 -9.19
N PHE A 32 2.05 5.53 -8.13
CA PHE A 32 2.72 4.93 -6.99
C PHE A 32 2.43 3.43 -6.93
N LEU A 33 3.46 2.66 -6.61
CA LEU A 33 3.28 1.28 -6.17
C LEU A 33 2.90 1.30 -4.70
N LEU A 34 1.88 0.53 -4.35
CA LEU A 34 1.38 0.45 -2.98
C LEU A 34 1.76 -0.88 -2.37
N GLY A 35 2.54 -0.82 -1.30
CA GLY A 35 2.88 -1.98 -0.50
C GLY A 35 2.18 -1.96 0.84
N VAL A 36 2.09 -3.10 1.48
CA VAL A 36 1.59 -3.24 2.84
C VAL A 36 2.52 -4.15 3.62
N ALA A 37 2.80 -3.77 4.86
CA ALA A 37 3.55 -4.59 5.80
C ALA A 37 2.86 -4.58 7.16
N GLY A 38 3.10 -5.59 7.95
CA GLY A 38 2.40 -5.75 9.21
C GLY A 38 3.29 -5.82 10.44
N VAL A 39 2.85 -5.16 11.50
CA VAL A 39 3.32 -5.41 12.85
C VAL A 39 2.36 -6.43 13.45
N VAL A 40 2.70 -7.71 13.32
CA VAL A 40 1.82 -8.84 13.67
C VAL A 40 2.34 -9.50 14.94
N ARG A 41 1.49 -9.60 15.93
CA ARG A 41 1.84 -10.16 17.25
C ARG A 41 0.99 -11.38 17.57
N ASP A 42 1.57 -12.29 18.33
CA ASP A 42 0.84 -13.40 18.92
C ASP A 42 0.35 -13.07 20.35
N ASP A 43 -0.28 -14.03 21.00
CA ASP A 43 -0.81 -13.86 22.36
C ASP A 43 0.29 -13.60 23.41
N GLU A 44 1.51 -14.00 23.12
CA GLU A 44 2.66 -13.79 24.01
C GLU A 44 3.42 -12.50 23.70
N GLY A 45 2.91 -11.70 22.75
CA GLY A 45 3.53 -10.45 22.35
C GLY A 45 4.72 -10.60 21.41
N ARG A 46 4.95 -11.80 20.88
CA ARG A 46 6.04 -12.04 19.93
C ARG A 46 5.69 -11.48 18.57
N LEU A 47 6.68 -10.88 17.92
CA LEU A 47 6.54 -10.27 16.61
C LEU A 47 6.81 -11.28 15.49
N LEU A 48 5.89 -11.34 14.52
CA LEU A 48 6.08 -12.17 13.34
C LEU A 48 7.04 -11.49 12.35
N LEU A 49 8.10 -12.22 11.99
CA LEU A 49 9.04 -11.77 10.97
C LEU A 49 9.12 -12.84 9.87
N PHE A 50 9.24 -12.36 8.63
CA PHE A 50 9.49 -13.24 7.50
C PHE A 50 10.94 -13.12 7.04
N LYS A 51 11.51 -14.24 6.63
CA LYS A 51 12.83 -14.24 6.01
C LYS A 51 12.68 -13.99 4.51
N HIS A 52 13.12 -12.83 4.09
CA HIS A 52 13.10 -12.45 2.68
C HIS A 52 14.33 -13.02 1.98
N THR A 53 14.17 -14.15 1.32
CA THR A 53 15.27 -14.92 0.72
C THR A 53 16.02 -14.17 -0.39
N TYR A 54 15.39 -13.17 -1.00
CA TYR A 54 16.04 -12.34 -2.02
C TYR A 54 16.98 -11.28 -1.43
N ARG A 55 16.94 -11.07 -0.11
CA ARG A 55 17.86 -10.14 0.56
C ARG A 55 19.08 -10.88 1.05
N LYS A 56 20.24 -10.47 0.60
CA LYS A 56 21.52 -11.03 1.05
C LYS A 56 21.93 -10.50 2.42
N ARG A 57 21.57 -9.25 2.71
CA ARG A 57 21.90 -8.54 3.95
C ARG A 57 20.58 -8.18 4.65
N TYR A 58 20.47 -8.45 5.94
CA TYR A 58 19.24 -8.23 6.71
C TYR A 58 18.01 -8.93 6.09
N PRO A 59 18.03 -10.27 6.02
CA PRO A 59 16.93 -11.00 5.37
C PRO A 59 15.62 -10.99 6.15
N TRP A 60 15.66 -10.77 7.46
CA TRP A 60 14.46 -10.75 8.30
C TRP A 60 13.79 -9.39 8.28
N GLY A 61 12.50 -9.38 8.05
CA GLY A 61 11.72 -8.16 8.02
C GLY A 61 10.24 -8.40 8.27
N LEU A 62 9.48 -7.33 8.32
CA LEU A 62 8.04 -7.41 8.50
C LEU A 62 7.38 -8.17 7.35
N PRO A 63 6.37 -8.99 7.64
CA PRO A 63 5.62 -9.66 6.60
C PRO A 63 4.80 -8.65 5.80
N GLY A 64 4.64 -8.89 4.50
CA GLY A 64 3.86 -8.00 3.65
C GLY A 64 4.12 -8.26 2.18
N GLY A 65 3.60 -7.40 1.35
CA GLY A 65 3.75 -7.50 -0.09
C GLY A 65 3.08 -6.34 -0.80
N TRP A 66 2.84 -6.49 -2.07
CA TRP A 66 2.17 -5.48 -2.88
C TRP A 66 0.67 -5.57 -2.73
N MET A 67 0.03 -4.43 -2.67
CA MET A 67 -1.42 -4.38 -2.66
C MET A 67 -1.99 -4.70 -4.03
N SER A 68 -3.13 -5.37 -4.02
CA SER A 68 -3.90 -5.65 -5.23
C SER A 68 -5.00 -4.61 -5.40
N ARG A 69 -5.44 -4.48 -6.65
CA ARG A 69 -6.52 -3.56 -6.98
C ARG A 69 -7.80 -3.90 -6.22
N GLY A 70 -8.44 -2.90 -5.65
CA GLY A 70 -9.73 -3.05 -5.00
C GLY A 70 -9.70 -3.55 -3.57
N GLU A 71 -8.51 -3.74 -2.97
CA GLU A 71 -8.41 -4.13 -1.57
C GLU A 71 -7.94 -2.97 -0.68
N SER A 72 -8.35 -3.00 0.59
CA SER A 72 -7.82 -2.08 1.59
C SER A 72 -6.46 -2.56 2.10
N PRO A 73 -5.68 -1.70 2.78
CA PRO A 73 -4.41 -2.12 3.38
C PRO A 73 -4.57 -3.29 4.36
N LEU A 74 -5.64 -3.30 5.15
CA LEU A 74 -5.89 -4.38 6.11
C LEU A 74 -6.17 -5.72 5.40
N GLU A 75 -7.00 -5.67 4.37
CA GLU A 75 -7.31 -6.84 3.54
C GLU A 75 -6.05 -7.34 2.80
N GLY A 76 -5.26 -6.42 2.28
CA GLY A 76 -4.02 -6.74 1.58
C GLY A 76 -3.02 -7.46 2.46
N LEU A 77 -2.84 -6.99 3.70
CA LEU A 77 -1.96 -7.65 4.65
C LEU A 77 -2.43 -9.07 4.96
N LYS A 78 -3.72 -9.22 5.24
CA LYS A 78 -4.30 -10.53 5.54
C LYS A 78 -4.07 -11.52 4.40
N ARG A 79 -4.30 -11.09 3.17
CA ARG A 79 -4.10 -11.90 1.98
C ARG A 79 -2.63 -12.30 1.80
N GLU A 80 -1.72 -11.33 1.86
CA GLU A 80 -0.29 -11.57 1.65
C GLU A 80 0.28 -12.55 2.67
N ILE A 81 -0.05 -12.38 3.95
CA ILE A 81 0.45 -13.28 4.99
C ILE A 81 -0.10 -14.68 4.80
N TYR A 82 -1.38 -14.81 4.45
CA TYR A 82 -1.96 -16.12 4.18
C TYR A 82 -1.33 -16.81 2.96
N GLU A 83 -1.11 -16.08 1.88
CA GLU A 83 -0.48 -16.63 0.68
C GLU A 83 0.93 -17.16 0.94
N GLU A 84 1.71 -16.43 1.73
CA GLU A 84 3.11 -16.78 1.99
C GLU A 84 3.31 -17.79 3.10
N SER A 85 2.47 -17.82 4.11
CA SER A 85 2.70 -18.63 5.32
C SER A 85 1.53 -19.52 5.72
N LYS A 86 0.36 -19.34 5.14
CA LYS A 86 -0.90 -19.97 5.55
C LYS A 86 -1.35 -19.57 6.95
N LEU A 87 -0.73 -18.58 7.55
CA LEU A 87 -1.18 -18.04 8.82
C LEU A 87 -2.39 -17.15 8.63
N GLU A 88 -3.35 -17.30 9.51
CA GLU A 88 -4.50 -16.40 9.58
C GLU A 88 -4.24 -15.32 10.61
N ILE A 89 -4.52 -14.09 10.26
CA ILE A 89 -4.37 -12.94 11.13
C ILE A 89 -5.67 -12.15 11.20
N VAL A 90 -5.79 -11.37 12.26
CA VAL A 90 -6.85 -10.38 12.41
C VAL A 90 -6.18 -8.99 12.31
N PRO A 91 -6.30 -8.31 11.17
CA PRO A 91 -5.81 -6.94 11.06
C PRO A 91 -6.61 -6.02 11.97
N GLU A 92 -5.94 -5.08 12.60
CA GLU A 92 -6.57 -4.19 13.57
C GLU A 92 -6.67 -2.76 13.08
N ARG A 93 -5.53 -2.14 12.72
CA ARG A 93 -5.54 -0.73 12.29
C ARG A 93 -4.32 -0.36 11.50
N LEU A 94 -4.44 0.72 10.74
CA LEU A 94 -3.32 1.37 10.08
C LEU A 94 -2.51 2.14 11.13
N LEU A 95 -1.20 1.89 11.16
CA LEU A 95 -0.28 2.57 12.09
C LEU A 95 0.36 3.78 11.45
N LEU A 96 0.86 3.65 10.23
CA LEU A 96 1.50 4.74 9.51
C LEU A 96 1.57 4.44 8.01
N ILE A 97 1.88 5.49 7.26
CA ILE A 97 2.13 5.41 5.82
C ILE A 97 3.55 5.93 5.59
N GLY A 98 4.38 5.11 4.96
CA GLY A 98 5.72 5.49 4.58
C GLY A 98 5.82 5.81 3.09
N THR A 99 6.77 6.66 2.74
CA THR A 99 7.08 6.98 1.36
C THR A 99 8.55 6.76 1.08
N SER A 100 8.88 6.48 -0.19
CA SER A 100 10.27 6.39 -0.64
C SER A 100 10.62 7.64 -1.43
N ARG A 101 11.85 8.17 -1.20
CA ARG A 101 12.36 9.30 -1.97
C ARG A 101 12.86 8.87 -3.35
N ASP A 102 13.36 7.65 -3.45
CA ASP A 102 14.03 7.16 -4.66
C ASP A 102 13.06 6.65 -5.72
N ARG A 103 11.91 6.17 -5.29
CA ARG A 103 10.93 5.52 -6.16
C ARG A 103 9.51 5.94 -5.78
N PRO A 104 8.59 6.01 -6.74
CA PRO A 104 7.18 6.32 -6.44
C PRO A 104 6.50 5.12 -5.79
N LYS A 105 6.74 4.96 -4.51
CA LYS A 105 6.27 3.85 -3.70
C LYS A 105 5.75 4.37 -2.37
N MET A 106 4.61 3.85 -1.95
CA MET A 106 4.04 4.08 -0.63
C MET A 106 3.81 2.75 0.05
N GLU A 107 4.03 2.70 1.35
CA GLU A 107 3.86 1.50 2.14
C GLU A 107 2.98 1.78 3.35
N PHE A 108 1.94 0.96 3.50
CA PHE A 108 1.05 1.02 4.64
C PHE A 108 1.53 0.03 5.70
N ILE A 109 1.70 0.51 6.93
CA ILE A 109 2.07 -0.36 8.06
C ILE A 109 0.83 -0.57 8.91
N VAL A 110 0.45 -1.82 9.06
CA VAL A 110 -0.80 -2.23 9.70
C VAL A 110 -0.49 -3.10 10.91
N SER A 111 -1.17 -2.84 12.03
CA SER A 111 -1.09 -3.74 13.18
C SER A 111 -2.07 -4.89 13.03
N ALA A 112 -1.67 -6.06 13.49
CA ALA A 112 -2.48 -7.26 13.45
C ALA A 112 -2.06 -8.23 14.55
N ARG A 113 -2.89 -9.24 14.79
CA ARG A 113 -2.57 -10.33 15.68
C ARG A 113 -2.83 -11.67 15.01
N VAL A 114 -2.08 -12.68 15.41
CA VAL A 114 -2.28 -14.04 14.92
C VAL A 114 -3.52 -14.62 15.55
N VAL A 115 -4.31 -15.30 14.76
CA VAL A 115 -5.50 -16.01 15.25
C VAL A 115 -5.09 -17.30 15.95
#